data_47327532725dfd54a8f8f0b6396f7a02
#
_entry.id   47327532725dfd54a8f8f0b6396f7a02
#
_cell.length_a   1.000
_cell.length_b   1.000
_cell.length_c   1.000
_cell.angle_alpha   90.00
_cell.angle_beta   90.00
_cell.angle_gamma   90.00
#
_symmetry.space_group_name_H-M   'P 1'
#
loop_
_entity.id
_entity.type
_entity.pdbx_description
1 polymer ?
#
loop_
_entity_poly.entity_id
_entity_poly.type
_entity_poly.pdbx_seq_one_letter_code
_entity_poly.pdbx_strand_id
1 'polypeptide(L)'
;MNVSLVLTGLAISTVAASWALRRIVTFPHAGALVISGVGLAVSGIITEKADYQHHSAALTTFFVLASVGIAMVGFSGSTRLTPGIRAIAALAGTVATVAFISYATGLTGWFGSGGTQRLIVYPILVAVVVAGVSSGRVRAPRDRSSGAAGAEPIQPAPVTSG
;
A
#
# COMPACT_ATOMS: atom_id res chain seq x y z
N MET A 1 -7.68 -23.37 -10.40
CA MET A 1 -7.12 -22.01 -10.44
C MET A 1 -8.20 -21.01 -10.02
N ASN A 2 -7.89 -20.08 -9.13
CA ASN A 2 -8.81 -19.01 -8.72
C ASN A 2 -8.35 -17.69 -9.34
N VAL A 3 -8.93 -17.34 -10.48
CA VAL A 3 -8.55 -16.15 -11.27
C VAL A 3 -8.68 -14.85 -10.45
N SER A 4 -9.69 -14.77 -9.58
CA SER A 4 -9.88 -13.58 -8.73
C SER A 4 -8.68 -13.33 -7.80
N LEU A 5 -8.15 -14.38 -7.15
CA LEU A 5 -6.97 -14.24 -6.29
C LEU A 5 -5.72 -13.85 -7.09
N VAL A 6 -5.54 -14.44 -8.28
CA VAL A 6 -4.41 -14.10 -9.17
C VAL A 6 -4.48 -12.62 -9.57
N LEU A 7 -5.62 -12.16 -10.07
CA LEU A 7 -5.78 -10.77 -10.49
C LEU A 7 -5.61 -9.78 -9.32
N THR A 8 -6.18 -10.11 -8.16
CA THR A 8 -6.04 -9.28 -6.96
C THR A 8 -4.59 -9.21 -6.51
N GLY A 9 -3.88 -10.33 -6.48
CA GLY A 9 -2.48 -10.37 -6.11
C GLY A 9 -1.59 -9.55 -7.04
N LEU A 10 -1.81 -9.69 -8.36
CA LEU A 10 -1.10 -8.88 -9.36
C LEU A 10 -1.42 -7.38 -9.22
N ALA A 11 -2.68 -7.02 -8.96
CA ALA A 11 -3.07 -5.63 -8.75
C ALA A 11 -2.38 -5.03 -7.52
N ILE A 12 -2.35 -5.74 -6.38
CA ILE A 12 -1.64 -5.30 -5.17
C ILE A 12 -0.15 -5.09 -5.47
N SER A 13 0.51 -6.06 -6.13
CA SER A 13 1.93 -5.98 -6.47
C SER A 13 2.22 -4.79 -7.39
N THR A 14 1.40 -4.57 -8.41
CA THR A 14 1.55 -3.47 -9.37
C THR A 14 1.38 -2.11 -8.69
N VAL A 15 0.37 -1.96 -7.84
CA VAL A 15 0.14 -0.73 -7.07
C VAL A 15 1.32 -0.46 -6.14
N ALA A 16 1.77 -1.45 -5.38
CA ALA A 16 2.89 -1.31 -4.46
C ALA A 16 4.20 -0.96 -5.18
N ALA A 17 4.50 -1.61 -6.31
CA ALA A 17 5.65 -1.28 -7.15
C ALA A 17 5.57 0.16 -7.67
N SER A 18 4.39 0.60 -8.12
CA SER A 18 4.17 1.98 -8.58
C SER A 18 4.40 3.01 -7.46
N TRP A 19 4.01 2.69 -6.23
CA TRP A 19 4.26 3.55 -5.06
C TRP A 19 5.74 3.67 -4.74
N ALA A 20 6.51 2.58 -4.85
CA ALA A 20 7.96 2.62 -4.69
C ALA A 20 8.63 3.50 -5.76
N LEU A 21 8.30 3.28 -7.03
CA LEU A 21 8.85 4.05 -8.16
C LEU A 21 8.53 5.54 -8.05
N ARG A 22 7.33 5.89 -7.60
CA ARG A 22 6.92 7.28 -7.36
C ARG A 22 7.39 7.84 -6.02
N ARG A 23 8.13 7.07 -5.23
CA ARG A 23 8.60 7.43 -3.88
C ARG A 23 7.47 7.88 -2.94
N ILE A 24 6.28 7.29 -3.10
CA ILE A 24 5.12 7.55 -2.23
C ILE A 24 5.32 6.83 -0.90
N VAL A 25 5.84 5.60 -0.95
CA VAL A 25 6.23 4.80 0.22
C VAL A 25 7.70 4.37 0.07
N THR A 26 8.34 4.01 1.17
CA THR A 26 9.72 3.52 1.14
C THR A 26 9.80 2.09 0.60
N PHE A 27 10.97 1.71 0.07
CA PHE A 27 11.19 0.39 -0.52
C PHE A 27 10.81 -0.80 0.39
N PRO A 28 11.12 -0.81 1.70
CA PRO A 28 10.71 -1.93 2.55
C PRO A 28 9.20 -2.14 2.62
N HIS A 29 8.43 -1.04 2.73
CA HIS A 29 6.96 -1.10 2.77
C HIS A 29 6.38 -1.63 1.45
N ALA A 30 6.88 -1.09 0.33
CA ALA A 30 6.48 -1.54 -1.00
C ALA A 30 6.87 -2.99 -1.25
N GLY A 31 8.09 -3.39 -0.84
CA GLY A 31 8.60 -4.75 -0.97
C GLY A 31 7.70 -5.77 -0.25
N ALA A 32 7.32 -5.49 0.99
CA ALA A 32 6.41 -6.34 1.74
C ALA A 32 5.07 -6.52 1.00
N LEU A 33 4.49 -5.43 0.46
CA LEU A 33 3.24 -5.49 -0.29
C LEU A 33 3.39 -6.19 -1.65
N VAL A 34 4.51 -6.01 -2.36
CA VAL A 34 4.78 -6.74 -3.61
C VAL A 34 4.85 -8.23 -3.35
N ILE A 35 5.64 -8.66 -2.36
CA ILE A 35 5.78 -10.08 -2.02
C ILE A 35 4.45 -10.66 -1.56
N SER A 36 3.67 -9.90 -0.77
CA SER A 36 2.33 -10.34 -0.35
C SER A 36 1.41 -10.57 -1.56
N GLY A 37 1.39 -9.64 -2.51
CA GLY A 37 0.59 -9.77 -3.73
C GLY A 37 0.99 -10.96 -4.58
N VAL A 38 2.30 -11.24 -4.68
CA VAL A 38 2.82 -12.47 -5.33
C VAL A 38 2.33 -13.71 -4.58
N GLY A 39 2.40 -13.74 -3.24
CA GLY A 39 1.86 -14.83 -2.44
C GLY A 39 0.39 -15.10 -2.72
N LEU A 40 -0.44 -14.04 -2.79
CA LEU A 40 -1.86 -14.16 -3.11
C LEU A 40 -2.08 -14.72 -4.54
N ALA A 41 -1.30 -14.25 -5.52
CA ALA A 41 -1.38 -14.75 -6.89
C ALA A 41 -1.00 -16.24 -6.98
N VAL A 42 0.08 -16.64 -6.31
CA VAL A 42 0.52 -18.05 -6.23
C VAL A 42 -0.55 -18.92 -5.58
N SER A 43 -1.19 -18.48 -4.48
CA SER A 43 -2.28 -19.21 -3.84
C SER A 43 -3.52 -19.35 -4.77
N GLY A 44 -3.72 -18.41 -5.69
CA GLY A 44 -4.76 -18.51 -6.72
C GLY A 44 -4.44 -19.52 -7.81
N ILE A 45 -3.17 -19.73 -8.14
CA ILE A 45 -2.70 -20.71 -9.13
C ILE A 45 -2.70 -22.12 -8.51
N ILE A 46 -2.05 -22.27 -7.36
CA ILE A 46 -1.98 -23.52 -6.62
C ILE A 46 -3.23 -23.63 -5.75
N THR A 47 -4.16 -24.47 -6.14
CA THR A 47 -5.39 -24.65 -5.37
C THR A 47 -5.13 -25.54 -4.16
N GLU A 48 -5.88 -25.35 -3.09
CA GLU A 48 -5.83 -26.16 -1.88
C GLU A 48 -5.96 -27.67 -2.15
N LYS A 49 -6.77 -28.04 -3.15
CA LYS A 49 -6.97 -29.43 -3.56
C LYS A 49 -5.78 -30.02 -4.31
N ALA A 50 -5.02 -29.17 -5.01
CA ALA A 50 -3.86 -29.62 -5.77
C ALA A 50 -2.62 -29.80 -4.88
N ASP A 51 -2.36 -28.85 -4.00
CA ASP A 51 -1.24 -28.87 -3.05
C ASP A 51 -1.56 -27.95 -1.87
N TYR A 52 -2.04 -28.55 -0.79
CA TYR A 52 -2.41 -27.82 0.42
C TYR A 52 -1.22 -27.07 1.05
N GLN A 53 -0.04 -27.69 1.05
CA GLN A 53 1.12 -27.12 1.74
C GLN A 53 1.60 -25.85 1.06
N HIS A 54 1.79 -25.89 -0.25
CA HIS A 54 2.23 -24.70 -1.01
C HIS A 54 1.14 -23.61 -1.07
N HIS A 55 -0.14 -24.00 -1.21
CA HIS A 55 -1.25 -23.06 -1.14
C HIS A 55 -1.29 -22.34 0.21
N SER A 56 -1.23 -23.08 1.30
CA SER A 56 -1.25 -22.52 2.67
C SER A 56 -0.05 -21.63 2.95
N ALA A 57 1.16 -22.03 2.53
CA ALA A 57 2.37 -21.21 2.68
C ALA A 57 2.26 -19.88 1.90
N ALA A 58 1.79 -19.92 0.65
CA ALA A 58 1.58 -18.74 -0.18
C ALA A 58 0.53 -17.80 0.42
N LEU A 59 -0.58 -18.34 0.90
CA LEU A 59 -1.64 -17.57 1.55
C LEU A 59 -1.19 -16.96 2.88
N THR A 60 -0.43 -17.69 3.69
CA THR A 60 0.16 -17.19 4.93
C THR A 60 1.13 -16.05 4.65
N THR A 61 1.96 -16.18 3.61
CA THR A 61 2.86 -15.10 3.16
C THR A 61 2.06 -13.83 2.83
N PHE A 62 0.95 -13.97 2.11
CA PHE A 62 0.06 -12.84 1.85
C PHE A 62 -0.47 -12.23 3.14
N PHE A 63 -1.06 -13.03 4.05
CA PHE A 63 -1.67 -12.52 5.27
C PHE A 63 -0.69 -11.76 6.14
N VAL A 64 0.51 -12.32 6.38
CA VAL A 64 1.53 -11.69 7.22
C VAL A 64 2.05 -10.41 6.59
N LEU A 65 2.55 -10.49 5.36
CA LEU A 65 3.24 -9.36 4.73
C LEU A 65 2.28 -8.25 4.31
N ALA A 66 1.04 -8.57 3.91
CA ALA A 66 0.05 -7.54 3.61
C ALA A 66 -0.39 -6.80 4.88
N SER A 67 -0.70 -7.52 5.96
CA SER A 67 -1.14 -6.91 7.22
C SER A 67 -0.05 -6.00 7.81
N VAL A 68 1.18 -6.52 7.93
CA VAL A 68 2.33 -5.76 8.43
C VAL A 68 2.69 -4.62 7.48
N GLY A 69 2.73 -4.87 6.18
CA GLY A 69 3.07 -3.87 5.17
C GLY A 69 2.11 -2.68 5.18
N ILE A 70 0.80 -2.92 5.23
CA ILE A 70 -0.21 -1.86 5.32
C ILE A 70 -0.13 -1.13 6.67
N ALA A 71 0.07 -1.83 7.79
CA ALA A 71 0.27 -1.20 9.09
C ALA A 71 1.51 -0.28 9.07
N MET A 72 2.64 -0.76 8.54
CA MET A 72 3.85 0.04 8.39
C MET A 72 3.62 1.28 7.53
N VAL A 73 2.90 1.19 6.41
CA VAL A 73 2.52 2.35 5.59
C VAL A 73 1.73 3.37 6.39
N GLY A 74 0.80 2.92 7.22
CA GLY A 74 -0.04 3.78 8.06
C GLY A 74 0.73 4.49 9.17
N PHE A 75 1.58 3.77 9.90
CA PHE A 75 2.35 4.32 11.01
C PHE A 75 3.60 5.09 10.59
N SER A 76 4.10 4.88 9.37
CA SER A 76 5.33 5.54 8.90
C SER A 76 5.13 7.03 8.64
N GLY A 77 5.99 7.85 9.24
CA GLY A 77 6.09 9.29 8.94
C GLY A 77 6.73 9.59 7.57
N SER A 78 7.39 8.61 6.96
CA SER A 78 8.18 8.78 5.72
C SER A 78 7.36 8.61 4.44
N THR A 79 6.05 8.35 4.53
CA THR A 79 5.17 8.24 3.37
C THR A 79 4.65 9.60 2.93
N ARG A 80 4.44 9.77 1.61
CA ARG A 80 3.83 10.99 1.03
C ARG A 80 2.29 10.93 1.01
N LEU A 81 1.70 10.01 1.73
CA LEU A 81 0.26 9.88 1.87
C LEU A 81 -0.28 10.94 2.84
N THR A 82 -1.51 11.39 2.61
CA THR A 82 -2.18 12.32 3.53
C THR A 82 -2.42 11.66 4.89
N PRO A 83 -2.49 12.44 5.98
CA PRO A 83 -2.75 11.90 7.32
C PRO A 83 -3.98 11.02 7.40
N GLY A 84 -5.07 11.37 6.70
CA GLY A 84 -6.30 10.58 6.67
C GLY A 84 -6.11 9.20 6.02
N ILE A 85 -5.37 9.13 4.90
CA ILE A 85 -5.08 7.86 4.24
C ILE A 85 -4.16 7.00 5.11
N ARG A 86 -3.18 7.61 5.76
CA ARG A 86 -2.32 6.92 6.73
C ARG A 86 -3.10 6.33 7.90
N ALA A 87 -4.06 7.09 8.44
CA ALA A 87 -4.94 6.61 9.50
C ALA A 87 -5.78 5.40 9.05
N ILE A 88 -6.34 5.43 7.83
CA ILE A 88 -7.06 4.30 7.25
C ILE A 88 -6.13 3.09 7.09
N ALA A 89 -4.93 3.29 6.56
CA ALA A 89 -3.94 2.21 6.41
C ALA A 89 -3.51 1.62 7.76
N ALA A 90 -3.24 2.48 8.77
CA ALA A 90 -2.89 2.04 10.11
C ALA A 90 -4.01 1.19 10.73
N LEU A 91 -5.26 1.67 10.69
CA LEU A 91 -6.42 0.94 11.19
C LEU A 91 -6.61 -0.39 10.46
N ALA A 92 -6.59 -0.37 9.13
CA ALA A 92 -6.77 -1.56 8.31
C ALA A 92 -5.67 -2.61 8.57
N GLY A 93 -4.41 -2.18 8.63
CA GLY A 93 -3.28 -3.05 8.94
C GLY A 93 -3.35 -3.63 10.36
N THR A 94 -3.75 -2.82 11.35
CA THR A 94 -3.94 -3.29 12.73
C THR A 94 -5.06 -4.33 12.81
N VAL A 95 -6.23 -4.05 12.22
CA VAL A 95 -7.37 -4.99 12.19
C VAL A 95 -6.96 -6.29 11.51
N ALA A 96 -6.29 -6.21 10.34
CA ALA A 96 -5.83 -7.39 9.62
C ALA A 96 -4.80 -8.20 10.42
N THR A 97 -3.87 -7.53 11.12
CA THR A 97 -2.86 -8.20 11.97
C THR A 97 -3.52 -8.92 13.15
N VAL A 98 -4.43 -8.27 13.86
CA VAL A 98 -5.18 -8.89 14.98
C VAL A 98 -6.00 -10.08 14.47
N ALA A 99 -6.70 -9.92 13.34
CA ALA A 99 -7.46 -11.00 12.73
C ALA A 99 -6.55 -12.17 12.31
N PHE A 100 -5.36 -11.88 11.77
CA PHE A 100 -4.38 -12.91 11.44
C PHE A 100 -3.89 -13.68 12.66
N ILE A 101 -3.56 -12.99 13.75
CA ILE A 101 -3.16 -13.62 15.02
C ILE A 101 -4.28 -14.52 15.53
N SER A 102 -5.53 -14.02 15.54
CA SER A 102 -6.70 -14.80 15.94
C SER A 102 -6.88 -16.05 15.07
N TYR A 103 -6.67 -15.92 13.76
CA TYR A 103 -6.73 -17.04 12.82
C TYR A 103 -5.63 -18.07 13.10
N ALA A 104 -4.39 -17.62 13.25
CA ALA A 104 -3.22 -18.47 13.46
C ALA A 104 -3.25 -19.21 14.81
N THR A 105 -3.87 -18.62 15.83
CA THR A 105 -4.04 -19.22 17.17
C THR A 105 -5.32 -20.04 17.31
N GLY A 106 -6.16 -20.11 16.28
CA GLY A 106 -7.45 -20.80 16.33
C GLY A 106 -8.53 -20.05 17.12
N LEU A 107 -8.25 -18.84 17.59
CA LEU A 107 -9.20 -17.99 18.34
C LEU A 107 -10.16 -17.26 17.39
N THR A 108 -10.84 -18.01 16.52
CA THR A 108 -11.70 -17.44 15.46
C THR A 108 -13.09 -17.01 15.96
N GLY A 109 -13.45 -17.42 17.18
CA GLY A 109 -14.67 -17.00 17.88
C GLY A 109 -15.94 -17.07 17.04
N TRP A 110 -16.75 -16.02 17.12
CA TRP A 110 -18.05 -15.90 16.44
C TRP A 110 -17.96 -15.85 14.89
N PHE A 111 -16.81 -15.44 14.36
CA PHE A 111 -16.63 -15.30 12.91
C PHE A 111 -16.29 -16.61 12.21
N GLY A 112 -15.83 -17.62 12.95
CA GLY A 112 -15.26 -18.84 12.39
C GLY A 112 -14.01 -18.57 11.53
N SER A 113 -13.39 -19.61 11.00
CA SER A 113 -12.16 -19.48 10.20
C SER A 113 -12.36 -18.63 8.93
N GLY A 114 -13.45 -18.88 8.20
CA GLY A 114 -13.74 -18.13 6.96
C GLY A 114 -14.06 -16.66 7.19
N GLY A 115 -14.77 -16.33 8.27
CA GLY A 115 -15.05 -14.93 8.64
C GLY A 115 -13.79 -14.19 9.06
N THR A 116 -12.92 -14.85 9.84
CA THR A 116 -11.63 -14.27 10.27
C THR A 116 -10.71 -14.01 9.07
N GLN A 117 -10.65 -14.92 8.09
CA GLN A 117 -9.91 -14.68 6.84
C GLN A 117 -10.40 -13.45 6.09
N ARG A 118 -11.73 -13.23 6.03
CA ARG A 118 -12.31 -12.02 5.41
C ARG A 118 -11.93 -10.74 6.16
N LEU A 119 -11.86 -10.80 7.49
CA LEU A 119 -11.38 -9.69 8.32
C LEU A 119 -9.90 -9.37 8.10
N ILE A 120 -9.09 -10.31 7.61
CA ILE A 120 -7.73 -10.03 7.17
C ILE A 120 -7.75 -9.34 5.79
N VAL A 121 -8.46 -9.91 4.82
CA VAL A 121 -8.38 -9.51 3.41
C VAL A 121 -9.05 -8.17 3.14
N TYR A 122 -10.29 -7.97 3.60
CA TYR A 122 -11.07 -6.79 3.22
C TYR A 122 -10.48 -5.46 3.69
N PRO A 123 -10.00 -5.31 4.94
CA PRO A 123 -9.35 -4.07 5.34
C PRO A 123 -8.11 -3.75 4.49
N ILE A 124 -7.30 -4.76 4.14
CA ILE A 124 -6.14 -4.60 3.27
C ILE A 124 -6.55 -4.08 1.90
N LEU A 125 -7.56 -4.70 1.28
CA LEU A 125 -8.06 -4.28 -0.04
C LEU A 125 -8.59 -2.84 0.00
N VAL A 126 -9.38 -2.49 1.02
CA VAL A 126 -9.89 -1.12 1.19
C VAL A 126 -8.73 -0.13 1.31
N ALA A 127 -7.72 -0.42 2.13
CA ALA A 127 -6.57 0.45 2.29
C ALA A 127 -5.79 0.63 0.98
N VAL A 128 -5.54 -0.45 0.24
CA VAL A 128 -4.83 -0.42 -1.05
C VAL A 128 -5.62 0.39 -2.09
N VAL A 129 -6.94 0.18 -2.18
CA VAL A 129 -7.79 0.91 -3.12
C VAL A 129 -7.84 2.40 -2.79
N VAL A 130 -8.10 2.76 -1.53
CA VAL A 130 -8.16 4.16 -1.07
C VAL A 130 -6.83 4.86 -1.31
N ALA A 131 -5.71 4.23 -0.95
CA ALA A 131 -4.39 4.80 -1.16
C ALA A 131 -4.03 4.85 -2.66
N GLY A 132 -4.42 3.86 -3.46
CA GLY A 132 -4.21 3.83 -4.91
C GLY A 132 -4.93 4.97 -5.63
N VAL A 133 -6.23 5.15 -5.38
CA VAL A 133 -7.04 6.22 -5.96
C VAL A 133 -6.52 7.60 -5.57
N SER A 134 -6.12 7.75 -4.30
CA SER A 134 -5.60 9.02 -3.79
C SER A 134 -4.23 9.37 -4.35
N SER A 135 -3.38 8.36 -4.60
CA SER A 135 -2.05 8.55 -5.19
C SER A 135 -2.10 9.07 -6.63
N GLY A 136 -3.15 8.73 -7.37
CA GLY A 136 -3.38 9.26 -8.72
C GLY A 136 -3.68 10.77 -8.75
N ARG A 137 -4.09 11.34 -7.61
CA ARG A 137 -4.40 12.77 -7.45
C ARG A 137 -3.22 13.62 -6.96
N VAL A 138 -2.11 13.00 -6.56
CA VAL A 138 -0.89 13.73 -6.18
C VAL A 138 -0.29 14.32 -7.47
N ARG A 139 -0.65 15.57 -7.79
CA ARG A 139 -0.09 16.32 -8.91
C ARG A 139 1.44 16.34 -8.79
N ALA A 140 2.10 16.15 -9.93
CA ALA A 140 3.53 16.45 -10.06
C ALA A 140 3.83 17.86 -9.49
N PRO A 141 4.99 18.05 -8.84
CA PRO A 141 5.37 19.36 -8.36
C PRO A 141 5.22 20.36 -9.51
N ARG A 142 4.42 21.42 -9.31
CA ARG A 142 4.39 22.54 -10.25
C ARG A 142 5.82 23.06 -10.32
N ASP A 143 6.45 22.92 -11.47
CA ASP A 143 7.73 23.56 -11.76
C ASP A 143 7.58 25.05 -11.44
N ARG A 144 8.18 25.47 -10.34
CA ARG A 144 8.28 26.90 -9.94
C ARG A 144 9.18 27.69 -10.88
N SER A 145 9.71 27.06 -11.93
CA SER A 145 10.62 27.70 -12.89
C SER A 145 9.94 28.68 -13.85
N SER A 146 8.60 28.71 -13.94
CA SER A 146 7.91 29.65 -14.85
C SER A 146 7.63 31.02 -14.24
N GLY A 147 7.96 31.25 -12.95
CA GLY A 147 7.77 32.52 -12.29
C GLY A 147 9.00 33.44 -12.23
N ALA A 148 10.18 32.92 -12.61
CA ALA A 148 11.42 33.70 -12.50
C ALA A 148 11.80 34.50 -13.78
N ALA A 149 11.03 34.34 -14.87
CA ALA A 149 11.30 35.03 -16.15
C ALA A 149 10.74 36.46 -16.22
N GLY A 150 10.15 36.97 -15.14
CA GLY A 150 9.57 38.31 -15.06
C GLY A 150 10.26 39.27 -14.08
N ALA A 151 11.47 38.95 -13.60
CA ALA A 151 12.23 39.89 -12.82
C ALA A 151 12.83 40.94 -13.80
N GLU A 152 12.13 42.06 -13.95
CA GLU A 152 12.59 43.25 -14.65
C GLU A 152 13.92 43.70 -14.04
N PRO A 153 14.97 43.98 -14.86
CA PRO A 153 16.26 44.44 -14.33
C PRO A 153 16.06 45.79 -13.65
N ILE A 154 16.41 45.86 -12.35
CA ILE A 154 16.42 47.09 -11.56
C ILE A 154 17.34 48.07 -12.27
N GLN A 155 16.79 49.11 -12.90
CA GLN A 155 17.60 50.22 -13.45
C GLN A 155 18.28 50.95 -12.28
N PRO A 156 19.58 51.15 -12.33
CA PRO A 156 20.29 51.97 -11.33
C PRO A 156 19.83 53.44 -11.43
N ALA A 157 19.54 54.03 -10.27
CA ALA A 157 19.12 55.42 -10.17
C ALA A 157 20.21 56.35 -10.73
N PRO A 158 19.84 57.46 -11.41
CA PRO A 158 20.81 58.41 -11.94
C PRO A 158 21.56 59.12 -10.80
N VAL A 159 22.91 59.07 -10.88
CA VAL A 159 23.79 59.80 -9.97
C VAL A 159 23.70 61.27 -10.31
N THR A 160 23.09 62.10 -9.45
CA THR A 160 23.13 63.53 -9.52
C THR A 160 24.46 64.02 -8.95
N SER A 161 25.35 64.45 -9.81
CA SER A 161 26.54 65.19 -9.45
C SER A 161 26.13 66.62 -9.14
N GLY A 162 26.30 67.05 -7.85
CA GLY A 162 26.32 68.43 -7.38
C GLY A 162 27.72 68.81 -6.95
#